data_b9457ea400c2f39fadc239ce651db8bc
#
_entry.id   b9457ea400c2f39fadc239ce651db8bc
#
_cell.length_a   1.000
_cell.length_b   1.000
_cell.length_c   1.000
_cell.angle_alpha   90.00
_cell.angle_beta   90.00
_cell.angle_gamma   90.00
#
_symmetry.space_group_name_H-M   'P 1'
#
loop_
_entity.id
_entity.type
_entity.pdbx_description
1 polymer ?
#
loop_
_entity_poly.entity_id
_entity_poly.type
_entity_poly.pdbx_seq_one_letter_code
_entity_poly.pdbx_strand_id
1 'polypeptide(L)'
;MKRSSGVLLPVASLPSKYGIGCFDRCAYDFVDQLVKAGQSYWQILPMGPTGYGDSPYQAFSTFAGNPYFISPDDLVKKGYLTENDCIRAAEGTSGKEVHYDVLFQKRLGLLRKAYANSSIEADVSYQAFVQKNSEWLADYALFMAIKDNKSGKSYLEWEDAIRLRSPEAMVSYRNRLLEDVNFYQFVQYEFYTQWAALKKYANDKGISIIGDIPIYVALDSADTWAHPELFQFDENGLPTAVAGCPPDAFSATGQLWGNPLYRWDVHKNQGYSWWISRIKTCYELYDMLRIDHFRGFDEYYAIPYGDATAEFGEWEKGPGIELFETLENQMGKLPILAEDLGFLTDSVRKLLADSGFPGMKVLQFAFDSREDSDYLPYHYDRNSVVYTGTHDNATTYSFFDELKKEDKDVALRYMNRSRFTSKKKLTWDLIALAMGSVSDLCIIPAQDYLCLPNSARINTPSTLGGNWKWRMAGGVFDDKLCEKIRKMTKLYGRLKGQSASADTH
;
A
#
# COMPACT_ATOMS: atom_id res chain seq x y z
N MET A 1 -1.13 -21.48 -2.91
CA MET A 1 -1.86 -20.98 -1.69
C MET A 1 -3.04 -21.93 -1.38
N LYS A 2 -3.61 -21.87 -0.15
CA LYS A 2 -4.90 -22.53 0.11
C LYS A 2 -6.02 -21.60 -0.35
N ARG A 3 -7.12 -22.20 -0.88
CA ARG A 3 -8.32 -21.46 -1.27
C ARG A 3 -8.87 -20.65 -0.09
N SER A 4 -8.94 -19.33 -0.24
CA SER A 4 -9.24 -18.38 0.86
C SER A 4 -9.76 -17.07 0.33
N SER A 5 -10.20 -16.19 1.25
CA SER A 5 -10.61 -14.83 0.91
C SER A 5 -10.17 -13.81 1.96
N GLY A 6 -10.20 -12.55 1.57
CA GLY A 6 -9.89 -11.41 2.41
C GLY A 6 -10.62 -10.15 2.01
N VAL A 7 -10.40 -9.10 2.78
CA VAL A 7 -10.97 -7.76 2.54
C VAL A 7 -9.83 -6.77 2.33
N LEU A 8 -9.96 -5.94 1.28
CA LEU A 8 -9.10 -4.77 1.10
C LEU A 8 -9.74 -3.58 1.81
N LEU A 9 -9.02 -3.04 2.80
CA LEU A 9 -9.37 -1.80 3.48
C LEU A 9 -8.09 -1.11 3.96
N PRO A 10 -7.74 0.08 3.44
CA PRO A 10 -6.59 0.83 3.93
C PRO A 10 -6.72 1.16 5.43
N VAL A 11 -5.61 1.18 6.15
CA VAL A 11 -5.59 1.60 7.56
C VAL A 11 -6.19 3.00 7.70
N ALA A 12 -5.83 3.92 6.81
CA ALA A 12 -6.37 5.29 6.79
C ALA A 12 -7.90 5.35 6.75
N SER A 13 -8.55 4.34 6.14
CA SER A 13 -10.00 4.27 5.97
C SER A 13 -10.77 3.69 7.18
N LEU A 14 -10.10 3.25 8.23
CA LEU A 14 -10.74 2.77 9.46
C LEU A 14 -11.51 3.89 10.17
N PRO A 15 -12.62 3.56 10.89
CA PRO A 15 -13.52 4.54 11.50
C PRO A 15 -13.02 5.08 12.86
N SER A 16 -11.74 5.47 12.94
CA SER A 16 -11.19 6.09 14.14
C SER A 16 -11.79 7.47 14.42
N LYS A 17 -11.88 7.84 15.69
CA LYS A 17 -12.34 9.18 16.13
C LYS A 17 -11.31 10.29 15.88
N TYR A 18 -10.12 9.96 15.39
CA TYR A 18 -8.99 10.86 15.25
C TYR A 18 -8.75 11.41 13.84
N GLY A 19 -9.78 11.42 13.01
CA GLY A 19 -9.73 12.04 11.66
C GLY A 19 -9.09 11.19 10.56
N ILE A 20 -8.40 10.13 10.93
CA ILE A 20 -7.83 9.10 10.05
C ILE A 20 -7.83 7.77 10.81
N GLY A 21 -7.87 6.65 10.09
CA GLY A 21 -7.69 5.33 10.71
C GLY A 21 -6.36 5.22 11.44
N CYS A 22 -6.36 4.66 12.64
CA CYS A 22 -5.19 4.50 13.49
C CYS A 22 -5.15 3.07 14.04
N PHE A 23 -4.05 2.74 14.74
CA PHE A 23 -3.89 1.46 15.45
C PHE A 23 -4.64 1.46 16.80
N ASP A 24 -5.77 2.15 16.84
CA ASP A 24 -6.66 2.23 18.00
C ASP A 24 -7.71 1.09 18.02
N ARG A 25 -8.65 1.16 18.91
CA ARG A 25 -9.70 0.14 19.08
C ARG A 25 -10.42 -0.21 17.77
N CYS A 26 -10.61 0.75 16.86
CA CYS A 26 -11.30 0.48 15.59
C CYS A 26 -10.57 -0.52 14.68
N ALA A 27 -9.23 -0.58 14.74
CA ALA A 27 -8.45 -1.54 13.98
C ALA A 27 -8.60 -2.97 14.56
N TYR A 28 -8.59 -3.10 15.88
CA TYR A 28 -8.83 -4.38 16.55
C TYR A 28 -10.27 -4.87 16.32
N ASP A 29 -11.24 -3.98 16.37
CA ASP A 29 -12.65 -4.31 16.07
C ASP A 29 -12.81 -4.78 14.63
N PHE A 30 -12.09 -4.17 13.67
CA PHE A 30 -12.13 -4.61 12.28
C PHE A 30 -11.54 -6.02 12.10
N VAL A 31 -10.45 -6.36 12.81
CA VAL A 31 -9.92 -7.74 12.84
C VAL A 31 -11.00 -8.71 13.37
N ASP A 32 -11.70 -8.35 14.45
CA ASP A 32 -12.78 -9.18 14.99
C ASP A 32 -13.93 -9.37 13.98
N GLN A 33 -14.26 -8.32 13.23
CA GLN A 33 -15.27 -8.38 12.16
C GLN A 33 -14.82 -9.30 11.01
N LEU A 34 -13.54 -9.27 10.62
CA LEU A 34 -13.00 -10.19 9.62
C LEU A 34 -13.11 -11.65 10.05
N VAL A 35 -12.81 -11.95 11.31
CA VAL A 35 -12.97 -13.29 11.89
C VAL A 35 -14.43 -13.74 11.84
N LYS A 36 -15.37 -12.87 12.27
CA LYS A 36 -16.81 -13.14 12.20
C LYS A 36 -17.26 -13.38 10.76
N ALA A 37 -16.73 -12.62 9.81
CA ALA A 37 -17.00 -12.76 8.38
C ALA A 37 -16.32 -13.99 7.73
N GLY A 38 -15.52 -14.75 8.49
CA GLY A 38 -14.83 -15.96 8.01
C GLY A 38 -13.72 -15.65 7.01
N GLN A 39 -13.14 -14.46 7.07
CA GLN A 39 -12.03 -14.08 6.23
C GLN A 39 -10.69 -14.60 6.77
N SER A 40 -9.68 -14.69 5.91
CA SER A 40 -8.34 -15.12 6.28
C SER A 40 -7.31 -14.00 6.09
N TYR A 41 -7.65 -12.96 5.33
CA TYR A 41 -6.72 -11.90 4.99
C TYR A 41 -7.34 -10.51 5.18
N TRP A 42 -6.51 -9.59 5.63
CA TRP A 42 -6.72 -8.15 5.56
C TRP A 42 -5.66 -7.55 4.64
N GLN A 43 -6.06 -7.08 3.46
CA GLN A 43 -5.17 -6.34 2.57
C GLN A 43 -5.23 -4.85 2.87
N ILE A 44 -4.06 -4.25 3.04
CA ILE A 44 -3.89 -2.81 3.28
C ILE A 44 -3.10 -2.18 2.14
N LEU A 45 -3.01 -0.86 2.12
CA LEU A 45 -2.14 -0.09 1.23
C LEU A 45 -0.80 0.23 1.91
N PRO A 46 0.20 0.77 1.19
CA PRO A 46 1.48 1.12 1.77
C PRO A 46 1.33 1.99 3.02
N MET A 47 2.13 1.72 4.04
CA MET A 47 2.04 2.40 5.34
C MET A 47 3.15 3.44 5.56
N GLY A 48 3.84 3.86 4.50
CA GLY A 48 4.90 4.88 4.60
C GLY A 48 4.37 6.28 4.91
N PRO A 49 5.23 7.18 5.41
CA PRO A 49 4.87 8.57 5.69
C PRO A 49 4.61 9.32 4.38
N THR A 50 3.38 9.78 4.19
CA THR A 50 2.95 10.44 2.95
C THR A 50 3.46 11.87 2.86
N GLY A 51 3.83 12.28 1.63
CA GLY A 51 4.20 13.64 1.27
C GLY A 51 3.05 14.44 0.70
N TYR A 52 3.39 15.46 -0.09
CA TYR A 52 2.43 16.25 -0.85
C TYR A 52 1.64 15.37 -1.82
N GLY A 53 0.31 15.52 -1.83
CA GLY A 53 -0.60 14.71 -2.65
C GLY A 53 -1.19 13.50 -1.92
N ASP A 54 -0.77 13.23 -0.67
CA ASP A 54 -1.35 12.25 0.26
C ASP A 54 -1.28 10.78 -0.23
N SER A 55 -0.61 10.52 -1.36
CA SER A 55 -0.49 9.18 -1.93
C SER A 55 0.39 8.27 -1.06
N PRO A 56 -0.09 7.10 -0.63
CA PRO A 56 0.74 6.13 0.09
C PRO A 56 1.85 5.52 -0.77
N TYR A 57 1.78 5.68 -2.11
CA TYR A 57 2.81 5.22 -3.05
C TYR A 57 3.94 6.24 -3.26
N GLN A 58 3.84 7.44 -2.66
CA GLN A 58 4.84 8.50 -2.70
C GLN A 58 5.27 8.83 -1.26
N ALA A 59 5.94 7.87 -0.61
CA ALA A 59 6.35 8.00 0.77
C ALA A 59 7.76 8.60 0.91
N PHE A 60 8.01 9.34 2.00
CA PHE A 60 9.34 9.88 2.33
C PHE A 60 10.37 8.81 2.70
N SER A 61 9.96 7.58 2.88
CA SER A 61 10.84 6.42 3.07
C SER A 61 10.09 5.13 2.80
N THR A 62 10.77 4.15 2.19
CA THR A 62 10.24 2.79 2.02
C THR A 62 10.30 1.95 3.29
N PHE A 63 11.03 2.40 4.31
CA PHE A 63 11.20 1.72 5.59
C PHE A 63 10.33 2.31 6.70
N ALA A 64 10.14 3.62 6.71
CA ALA A 64 9.45 4.31 7.80
C ALA A 64 7.93 4.13 7.74
N GLY A 65 7.31 4.13 8.92
CA GLY A 65 5.86 4.10 9.07
C GLY A 65 5.22 5.48 9.17
N ASN A 66 3.96 5.57 8.74
CA ASN A 66 3.20 6.81 8.73
C ASN A 66 2.81 7.23 10.16
N PRO A 67 3.27 8.40 10.63
CA PRO A 67 2.97 8.89 11.98
C PRO A 67 1.47 9.09 12.25
N TYR A 68 0.66 9.24 11.20
CA TYR A 68 -0.79 9.41 11.34
C TYR A 68 -1.50 8.16 11.85
N PHE A 69 -0.90 6.97 11.70
CA PHE A 69 -1.48 5.71 12.14
C PHE A 69 -1.22 5.39 13.61
N ILE A 70 -0.33 6.12 14.28
CA ILE A 70 -0.08 5.97 15.71
C ILE A 70 -1.37 6.29 16.49
N SER A 71 -1.78 5.40 17.38
CA SER A 71 -2.95 5.55 18.23
C SER A 71 -2.71 6.60 19.33
N PRO A 72 -3.46 7.72 19.35
CA PRO A 72 -3.42 8.64 20.48
C PRO A 72 -3.87 8.01 21.80
N ASP A 73 -4.84 7.06 21.75
CA ASP A 73 -5.33 6.36 22.96
C ASP A 73 -4.21 5.57 23.65
N ASP A 74 -3.28 4.99 22.90
CA ASP A 74 -2.16 4.25 23.48
C ASP A 74 -1.11 5.19 24.11
N LEU A 75 -0.92 6.37 23.54
CA LEU A 75 -0.09 7.42 24.13
C LEU A 75 -0.70 7.98 25.42
N VAL A 76 -2.03 8.05 25.51
CA VAL A 76 -2.76 8.39 26.76
C VAL A 76 -2.55 7.29 27.81
N LYS A 77 -2.69 6.02 27.46
CA LYS A 77 -2.44 4.89 28.37
C LYS A 77 -1.00 4.87 28.93
N LYS A 78 -0.03 5.30 28.12
CA LYS A 78 1.38 5.45 28.55
C LYS A 78 1.61 6.69 29.43
N GLY A 79 0.61 7.57 29.56
CA GLY A 79 0.75 8.83 30.31
C GLY A 79 1.46 9.95 29.57
N TYR A 80 1.72 9.78 28.26
CA TYR A 80 2.40 10.78 27.43
C TYR A 80 1.46 11.89 26.97
N LEU A 81 0.15 11.62 26.91
CA LEU A 81 -0.90 12.56 26.54
C LEU A 81 -2.07 12.50 27.51
N THR A 82 -2.91 13.55 27.49
CA THR A 82 -4.23 13.54 28.09
C THR A 82 -5.32 13.34 27.03
N GLU A 83 -6.51 12.88 27.43
CA GLU A 83 -7.65 12.78 26.52
C GLU A 83 -7.99 14.14 25.88
N ASN A 84 -7.87 15.24 26.63
CA ASN A 84 -8.09 16.59 26.11
C ASN A 84 -7.11 16.98 24.99
N ASP A 85 -5.85 16.53 25.06
CA ASP A 85 -4.89 16.77 23.99
C ASP A 85 -5.34 16.09 22.70
N CYS A 86 -5.81 14.85 22.83
CA CYS A 86 -6.29 14.06 21.69
C CYS A 86 -7.57 14.65 21.08
N ILE A 87 -8.51 15.12 21.89
CA ILE A 87 -9.75 15.77 21.45
C ILE A 87 -9.42 17.04 20.65
N ARG A 88 -8.54 17.91 21.17
CA ARG A 88 -8.12 19.14 20.48
C ARG A 88 -7.41 18.85 19.16
N ALA A 89 -6.58 17.83 19.10
CA ALA A 89 -5.91 17.43 17.87
C ALA A 89 -6.88 16.88 16.80
N ALA A 90 -8.03 16.34 17.21
CA ALA A 90 -9.07 15.84 16.32
C ALA A 90 -10.09 16.91 15.87
N GLU A 91 -10.06 18.12 16.46
CA GLU A 91 -10.95 19.22 16.04
C GLU A 91 -10.75 19.59 14.58
N GLY A 92 -11.84 19.76 13.84
CA GLY A 92 -11.85 20.08 12.41
C GLY A 92 -11.73 18.85 11.50
N THR A 93 -11.61 17.64 12.06
CA THR A 93 -11.67 16.40 11.27
C THR A 93 -13.12 15.92 11.09
N SER A 94 -13.34 15.04 10.12
CA SER A 94 -14.65 14.43 9.87
C SER A 94 -14.61 12.91 9.99
N GLY A 95 -15.77 12.29 10.22
CA GLY A 95 -15.91 10.83 10.24
C GLY A 95 -16.01 10.20 8.85
N LYS A 96 -16.13 10.99 7.78
CA LYS A 96 -16.37 10.52 6.39
C LYS A 96 -15.15 10.58 5.52
N GLU A 97 -14.28 11.56 5.76
CA GLU A 97 -13.10 11.84 4.95
C GLU A 97 -11.89 12.14 5.82
N VAL A 98 -10.71 11.87 5.30
CA VAL A 98 -9.44 12.32 5.87
C VAL A 98 -9.20 13.77 5.43
N HIS A 99 -8.98 14.66 6.40
CA HIS A 99 -8.55 16.03 6.18
C HIS A 99 -7.04 16.11 6.44
N TYR A 100 -6.23 15.83 5.42
CA TYR A 100 -4.77 15.77 5.55
C TYR A 100 -4.14 17.10 5.95
N ASP A 101 -4.70 18.22 5.51
CA ASP A 101 -4.31 19.57 5.92
C ASP A 101 -4.43 19.77 7.44
N VAL A 102 -5.54 19.32 8.05
CA VAL A 102 -5.74 19.37 9.49
C VAL A 102 -4.78 18.42 10.22
N LEU A 103 -4.59 17.21 9.69
CA LEU A 103 -3.67 16.23 10.28
C LEU A 103 -2.23 16.74 10.27
N PHE A 104 -1.79 17.28 9.14
CA PHE A 104 -0.45 17.84 9.00
C PHE A 104 -0.17 18.93 10.04
N GLN A 105 -1.15 19.84 10.27
CA GLN A 105 -1.00 20.91 11.23
C GLN A 105 -1.04 20.44 12.70
N LYS A 106 -1.85 19.43 13.02
CA LYS A 106 -2.17 19.08 14.41
C LYS A 106 -1.51 17.79 14.91
N ARG A 107 -1.38 16.77 14.05
CA ARG A 107 -0.92 15.44 14.48
C ARG A 107 0.54 15.43 14.89
N LEU A 108 1.43 16.06 14.13
CA LEU A 108 2.84 16.13 14.51
C LEU A 108 3.04 16.91 15.81
N GLY A 109 2.30 18.01 16.02
CA GLY A 109 2.33 18.74 17.29
C GLY A 109 1.88 17.90 18.48
N LEU A 110 0.86 17.04 18.30
CA LEU A 110 0.42 16.09 19.32
C LEU A 110 1.53 15.06 19.64
N LEU A 111 2.18 14.52 18.63
CA LEU A 111 3.28 13.55 18.80
C LEU A 111 4.52 14.19 19.44
N ARG A 112 4.85 15.46 19.11
CA ARG A 112 5.92 16.21 19.80
C ARG A 112 5.61 16.39 21.27
N LYS A 113 4.36 16.67 21.64
CA LYS A 113 3.96 16.75 23.04
C LYS A 113 4.12 15.39 23.74
N ALA A 114 3.74 14.30 23.08
CA ALA A 114 3.92 12.95 23.61
C ALA A 114 5.41 12.64 23.83
N TYR A 115 6.27 12.97 22.88
CA TYR A 115 7.72 12.81 23.00
C TYR A 115 8.27 13.59 24.19
N ALA A 116 7.95 14.87 24.32
CA ALA A 116 8.42 15.72 25.41
C ALA A 116 8.02 15.20 26.81
N ASN A 117 6.90 14.47 26.91
CA ASN A 117 6.42 13.88 28.16
C ASN A 117 6.93 12.44 28.41
N SER A 118 7.62 11.83 27.44
CA SER A 118 7.81 10.37 27.45
C SER A 118 9.02 9.88 28.22
N SER A 119 10.07 10.66 28.40
CA SER A 119 11.40 10.17 28.93
C SER A 119 11.88 8.90 28.20
N ILE A 120 11.53 8.75 26.90
CA ILE A 120 11.71 7.51 26.13
C ILE A 120 13.18 7.11 25.97
N GLU A 121 14.10 8.06 26.04
CA GLU A 121 15.54 7.83 25.85
C GLU A 121 16.13 6.87 26.88
N ALA A 122 15.48 6.74 28.05
CA ALA A 122 15.87 5.79 29.10
C ALA A 122 15.26 4.39 28.89
N ASP A 123 14.37 4.20 27.93
CA ASP A 123 13.72 2.91 27.68
C ASP A 123 14.65 1.98 26.89
N VAL A 124 14.95 0.81 27.48
CA VAL A 124 15.84 -0.21 26.88
C VAL A 124 15.27 -0.75 25.56
N SER A 125 13.95 -0.88 25.45
CA SER A 125 13.31 -1.38 24.23
C SER A 125 13.41 -0.36 23.10
N TYR A 126 13.31 0.94 23.44
CA TYR A 126 13.53 2.03 22.49
C TYR A 126 14.99 2.04 21.99
N GLN A 127 15.96 1.96 22.90
CA GLN A 127 17.38 1.90 22.54
C GLN A 127 17.69 0.71 21.63
N ALA A 128 17.14 -0.47 21.95
CA ALA A 128 17.29 -1.66 21.14
C ALA A 128 16.65 -1.49 19.75
N PHE A 129 15.49 -0.84 19.65
CA PHE A 129 14.84 -0.52 18.37
C PHE A 129 15.70 0.41 17.52
N VAL A 130 16.23 1.49 18.10
CA VAL A 130 17.10 2.45 17.39
C VAL A 130 18.36 1.76 16.89
N GLN A 131 18.98 0.92 17.72
CA GLN A 131 20.18 0.16 17.33
C GLN A 131 19.88 -0.84 16.21
N LYS A 132 18.80 -1.62 16.33
CA LYS A 132 18.39 -2.61 15.33
C LYS A 132 18.14 -1.98 13.95
N ASN A 133 17.56 -0.79 13.92
CA ASN A 133 17.13 -0.11 12.71
C ASN A 133 18.10 0.99 12.25
N SER A 134 19.33 1.03 12.78
CA SER A 134 20.30 2.10 12.53
C SER A 134 20.64 2.32 11.06
N GLU A 135 20.53 1.29 10.21
CA GLU A 135 20.84 1.34 8.78
C GLU A 135 19.96 2.33 8.01
N TRP A 136 18.69 2.48 8.41
CA TRP A 136 17.76 3.37 7.73
C TRP A 136 17.24 4.49 8.63
N LEU A 137 17.03 4.21 9.92
CA LEU A 137 16.35 5.10 10.86
C LEU A 137 17.13 6.39 11.12
N ALA A 138 18.46 6.30 11.17
CA ALA A 138 19.31 7.47 11.41
C ALA A 138 19.24 8.48 10.25
N ASP A 139 19.26 8.00 9.02
CA ASP A 139 19.15 8.85 7.82
C ASP A 139 17.72 9.38 7.63
N TYR A 140 16.70 8.53 7.83
CA TYR A 140 15.30 8.97 7.79
C TYR A 140 15.01 10.06 8.83
N ALA A 141 15.41 9.86 10.08
CA ALA A 141 15.14 10.83 11.14
C ALA A 141 15.84 12.17 10.87
N LEU A 142 17.08 12.14 10.38
CA LEU A 142 17.79 13.35 9.99
C LEU A 142 17.16 14.02 8.77
N PHE A 143 16.78 13.25 7.75
CA PHE A 143 16.07 13.76 6.57
C PHE A 143 14.80 14.52 6.96
N MET A 144 13.96 13.93 7.81
CA MET A 144 12.73 14.56 8.27
C MET A 144 12.98 15.79 9.14
N ALA A 145 13.98 15.75 10.01
CA ALA A 145 14.38 16.89 10.83
C ALA A 145 14.86 18.07 9.97
N ILE A 146 15.65 17.80 8.91
CA ILE A 146 16.08 18.83 7.96
C ILE A 146 14.88 19.35 7.17
N LYS A 147 14.00 18.47 6.72
CA LYS A 147 12.79 18.83 5.97
C LYS A 147 11.89 19.76 6.76
N ASP A 148 11.66 19.49 8.03
CA ASP A 148 10.94 20.41 8.95
C ASP A 148 11.66 21.76 9.08
N ASN A 149 12.97 21.74 9.29
CA ASN A 149 13.79 22.96 9.40
C ASN A 149 13.78 23.80 8.12
N LYS A 150 13.58 23.16 6.96
CA LYS A 150 13.46 23.78 5.63
C LYS A 150 12.00 24.02 5.20
N SER A 151 11.06 24.01 6.13
CA SER A 151 9.63 24.26 5.87
C SER A 151 9.00 23.30 4.84
N GLY A 152 9.41 22.02 4.85
CA GLY A 152 8.88 20.99 3.98
C GLY A 152 9.42 20.96 2.56
N LYS A 153 10.40 21.80 2.20
CA LYS A 153 11.00 21.81 0.86
C LYS A 153 11.59 20.45 0.49
N SER A 154 11.52 20.12 -0.80
CA SER A 154 12.21 18.97 -1.35
C SER A 154 13.70 19.03 -1.05
N TYR A 155 14.33 17.87 -0.82
CA TYR A 155 15.78 17.84 -0.59
C TYR A 155 16.56 18.35 -1.83
N LEU A 156 15.98 18.25 -3.00
CA LEU A 156 16.56 18.80 -4.23
C LEU A 156 16.71 20.35 -4.20
N GLU A 157 15.97 21.02 -3.30
CA GLU A 157 16.04 22.47 -3.09
C GLU A 157 16.92 22.85 -1.89
N TRP A 158 17.55 21.89 -1.21
CA TRP A 158 18.45 22.17 -0.10
C TRP A 158 19.80 22.68 -0.61
N GLU A 159 20.57 23.29 0.28
CA GLU A 159 21.94 23.70 -0.04
C GLU A 159 22.80 22.50 -0.41
N ASP A 160 23.67 22.64 -1.41
CA ASP A 160 24.46 21.56 -1.99
C ASP A 160 25.23 20.75 -0.94
N ALA A 161 25.80 21.41 0.08
CA ALA A 161 26.53 20.74 1.13
C ALA A 161 25.73 19.67 1.85
N ILE A 162 24.45 19.92 2.16
CA ILE A 162 23.58 18.94 2.83
C ILE A 162 22.80 18.10 1.82
N ARG A 163 22.45 18.64 0.68
CA ARG A 163 21.80 17.91 -0.42
C ARG A 163 22.67 16.74 -0.90
N LEU A 164 23.98 16.99 -1.07
CA LEU A 164 24.99 16.03 -1.50
C LEU A 164 25.70 15.33 -0.31
N ARG A 165 25.19 15.52 0.91
CA ARG A 165 25.63 14.83 2.13
C ARG A 165 27.12 15.01 2.45
N SER A 166 27.68 16.25 2.30
CA SER A 166 29.07 16.45 2.72
C SER A 166 29.26 16.08 4.20
N PRO A 167 30.37 15.43 4.57
CA PRO A 167 30.61 14.96 5.95
C PRO A 167 30.43 16.07 6.99
N GLU A 168 30.92 17.27 6.72
CA GLU A 168 30.85 18.43 7.61
C GLU A 168 29.39 18.89 7.79
N ALA A 169 28.63 18.98 6.70
CA ALA A 169 27.21 19.33 6.77
C ALA A 169 26.40 18.28 7.52
N MET A 170 26.66 16.98 7.28
CA MET A 170 25.99 15.89 7.99
C MET A 170 26.21 15.98 9.51
N VAL A 171 27.44 16.19 9.96
CA VAL A 171 27.75 16.38 11.38
C VAL A 171 27.07 17.62 11.95
N SER A 172 27.17 18.75 11.23
CA SER A 172 26.58 20.03 11.65
C SER A 172 25.07 19.95 11.81
N TYR A 173 24.35 19.41 10.82
CA TYR A 173 22.89 19.28 10.86
C TYR A 173 22.44 18.28 11.93
N ARG A 174 23.12 17.15 12.08
CA ARG A 174 22.79 16.16 13.13
C ARG A 174 22.91 16.75 14.53
N ASN A 175 23.98 17.48 14.80
CA ASN A 175 24.18 18.12 16.11
C ASN A 175 23.16 19.22 16.36
N ARG A 176 22.87 20.05 15.36
CA ARG A 176 21.93 21.17 15.48
C ARG A 176 20.50 20.74 15.65
N LEU A 177 20.10 19.62 15.01
CA LEU A 177 18.72 19.11 14.98
C LEU A 177 18.56 17.84 15.82
N LEU A 178 19.43 17.61 16.81
CA LEU A 178 19.46 16.36 17.58
C LEU A 178 18.11 16.03 18.24
N GLU A 179 17.42 17.04 18.78
CA GLU A 179 16.10 16.87 19.39
C GLU A 179 15.04 16.44 18.38
N ASP A 180 15.06 17.03 17.18
CA ASP A 180 14.15 16.65 16.10
C ASP A 180 14.47 15.25 15.55
N VAL A 181 15.74 14.88 15.46
CA VAL A 181 16.14 13.52 15.07
C VAL A 181 15.62 12.50 16.10
N ASN A 182 15.81 12.76 17.39
CA ASN A 182 15.31 11.89 18.46
C ASN A 182 13.78 11.80 18.45
N PHE A 183 13.09 12.92 18.15
CA PHE A 183 11.64 12.92 17.97
C PHE A 183 11.20 11.99 16.84
N TYR A 184 11.82 12.04 15.67
CA TYR A 184 11.46 11.16 14.56
C TYR A 184 11.81 9.69 14.84
N GLN A 185 12.86 9.40 15.59
CA GLN A 185 13.14 8.04 16.07
C GLN A 185 12.06 7.55 17.03
N PHE A 186 11.61 8.39 17.97
CA PHE A 186 10.48 8.09 18.87
C PHE A 186 9.19 7.80 18.08
N VAL A 187 8.87 8.61 17.08
CA VAL A 187 7.69 8.40 16.22
C VAL A 187 7.74 7.04 15.55
N GLN A 188 8.89 6.63 15.01
CA GLN A 188 9.02 5.33 14.37
C GLN A 188 8.95 4.18 15.39
N TYR A 189 9.52 4.33 16.57
CA TYR A 189 9.38 3.35 17.65
C TYR A 189 7.91 3.12 18.05
N GLU A 190 7.14 4.19 18.22
CA GLU A 190 5.72 4.11 18.54
C GLU A 190 4.93 3.45 17.41
N PHE A 191 5.20 3.80 16.17
CA PHE A 191 4.56 3.17 15.02
C PHE A 191 4.81 1.66 14.98
N TYR A 192 6.07 1.25 15.01
CA TYR A 192 6.44 -0.17 14.91
C TYR A 192 5.93 -0.99 16.10
N THR A 193 5.99 -0.43 17.31
CA THR A 193 5.51 -1.11 18.52
C THR A 193 4.01 -1.33 18.47
N GLN A 194 3.23 -0.32 18.11
CA GLN A 194 1.77 -0.42 18.04
C GLN A 194 1.33 -1.29 16.88
N TRP A 195 1.98 -1.19 15.72
CA TRP A 195 1.69 -2.05 14.59
C TRP A 195 2.00 -3.52 14.86
N ALA A 196 3.15 -3.82 15.47
CA ALA A 196 3.49 -5.19 15.85
C ALA A 196 2.45 -5.81 16.78
N ALA A 197 1.92 -5.03 17.73
CA ALA A 197 0.85 -5.49 18.62
C ALA A 197 -0.45 -5.80 17.85
N LEU A 198 -0.86 -4.93 16.92
CA LEU A 198 -2.05 -5.13 16.09
C LEU A 198 -1.88 -6.32 15.14
N LYS A 199 -0.72 -6.43 14.46
CA LYS A 199 -0.40 -7.57 13.57
C LYS A 199 -0.45 -8.88 14.34
N LYS A 200 0.20 -8.92 15.52
CA LYS A 200 0.15 -10.10 16.40
C LYS A 200 -1.28 -10.48 16.76
N TYR A 201 -2.11 -9.51 17.15
CA TYR A 201 -3.53 -9.75 17.45
C TYR A 201 -4.28 -10.33 16.24
N ALA A 202 -4.06 -9.80 15.04
CA ALA A 202 -4.67 -10.33 13.82
C ALA A 202 -4.20 -11.77 13.55
N ASN A 203 -2.91 -12.03 13.64
CA ASN A 203 -2.34 -13.36 13.41
C ASN A 203 -2.81 -14.38 14.45
N ASP A 204 -2.89 -14.04 15.75
CA ASP A 204 -3.40 -14.90 16.80
C ASP A 204 -4.88 -15.30 16.54
N LYS A 205 -5.64 -14.46 15.85
CA LYS A 205 -7.01 -14.73 15.40
C LYS A 205 -7.10 -15.39 14.03
N GLY A 206 -5.96 -15.68 13.40
CA GLY A 206 -5.87 -16.35 12.12
C GLY A 206 -6.11 -15.46 10.92
N ILE A 207 -6.03 -14.15 11.08
CA ILE A 207 -6.02 -13.15 10.01
C ILE A 207 -4.57 -12.82 9.65
N SER A 208 -4.20 -13.01 8.39
CA SER A 208 -2.90 -12.60 7.84
C SER A 208 -3.02 -11.23 7.17
N ILE A 209 -1.98 -10.42 7.28
CA ILE A 209 -1.93 -9.09 6.68
C ILE A 209 -1.25 -9.17 5.31
N ILE A 210 -1.92 -8.68 4.27
CA ILE A 210 -1.31 -8.44 2.96
C ILE A 210 -0.93 -6.97 2.90
N GLY A 211 0.38 -6.69 2.87
CA GLY A 211 0.91 -5.35 2.64
C GLY A 211 1.03 -5.03 1.16
N ASP A 212 1.42 -3.81 0.87
CA ASP A 212 1.60 -3.28 -0.48
C ASP A 212 2.82 -2.38 -0.53
N ILE A 213 3.62 -2.50 -1.59
CA ILE A 213 4.71 -1.58 -1.87
C ILE A 213 4.76 -1.25 -3.37
N PRO A 214 5.04 0.01 -3.74
CA PRO A 214 5.41 0.32 -5.12
C PRO A 214 6.79 -0.24 -5.43
N ILE A 215 7.04 -0.61 -6.70
CA ILE A 215 8.40 -0.98 -7.13
C ILE A 215 9.36 0.20 -6.88
N TYR A 216 8.97 1.42 -7.25
CA TYR A 216 9.80 2.60 -7.10
C TYR A 216 9.64 3.26 -5.72
N VAL A 217 10.60 4.12 -5.36
CA VAL A 217 10.50 5.04 -4.22
C VAL A 217 10.21 6.46 -4.71
N ALA A 218 9.77 7.33 -3.81
CA ALA A 218 9.58 8.73 -4.16
C ALA A 218 10.92 9.43 -4.40
N LEU A 219 10.97 10.36 -5.35
CA LEU A 219 12.17 11.15 -5.61
C LEU A 219 12.56 11.99 -4.38
N ASP A 220 11.59 12.62 -3.72
CA ASP A 220 11.81 13.36 -2.47
C ASP A 220 11.66 12.41 -1.26
N SER A 221 12.65 11.56 -1.05
CA SER A 221 12.68 10.56 0.03
C SER A 221 14.05 10.45 0.69
N ALA A 222 14.04 9.91 1.91
CA ALA A 222 15.27 9.55 2.61
C ALA A 222 16.06 8.47 1.86
N ASP A 223 15.37 7.58 1.12
CA ASP A 223 15.99 6.50 0.35
C ASP A 223 16.91 7.04 -0.74
N THR A 224 16.42 7.99 -1.53
CA THR A 224 17.18 8.61 -2.63
C THR A 224 18.26 9.55 -2.12
N TRP A 225 17.99 10.27 -1.04
CA TRP A 225 18.96 11.16 -0.41
C TRP A 225 20.09 10.40 0.26
N ALA A 226 19.79 9.26 0.92
CA ALA A 226 20.78 8.45 1.62
C ALA A 226 21.65 7.60 0.68
N HIS A 227 21.07 7.11 -0.40
CA HIS A 227 21.66 6.14 -1.33
C HIS A 227 21.55 6.57 -2.80
N PRO A 228 22.01 7.78 -3.17
CA PRO A 228 21.90 8.28 -4.55
C PRO A 228 22.58 7.37 -5.57
N GLU A 229 23.60 6.60 -5.17
CA GLU A 229 24.33 5.65 -6.02
C GLU A 229 23.46 4.48 -6.53
N LEU A 230 22.33 4.22 -5.88
CA LEU A 230 21.38 3.17 -6.26
C LEU A 230 20.41 3.59 -7.35
N PHE A 231 20.39 4.87 -7.73
CA PHE A 231 19.43 5.44 -8.66
C PHE A 231 20.16 6.06 -9.86
N GLN A 232 19.43 6.23 -10.98
CA GLN A 232 19.94 6.85 -12.21
C GLN A 232 20.01 8.37 -12.06
N PHE A 233 21.00 8.85 -11.29
CA PHE A 233 21.26 10.26 -11.05
C PHE A 233 22.52 10.71 -11.79
N ASP A 234 22.56 11.98 -12.19
CA ASP A 234 23.73 12.65 -12.74
C ASP A 234 24.73 13.05 -11.62
N GLU A 235 25.82 13.68 -12.01
CA GLU A 235 26.86 14.18 -11.09
C GLU A 235 26.37 15.28 -10.13
N ASN A 236 25.25 15.93 -10.47
CA ASN A 236 24.60 16.94 -9.62
C ASN A 236 23.54 16.32 -8.70
N GLY A 237 23.35 15.00 -8.72
CA GLY A 237 22.32 14.30 -7.92
C GLY A 237 20.89 14.54 -8.42
N LEU A 238 20.71 14.88 -9.69
CA LEU A 238 19.40 14.97 -10.34
C LEU A 238 19.12 13.70 -11.14
N PRO A 239 17.86 13.26 -11.25
CA PRO A 239 17.52 12.12 -12.10
C PRO A 239 17.93 12.36 -13.55
N THR A 240 18.46 11.36 -14.22
CA THR A 240 18.65 11.38 -15.69
C THR A 240 17.38 11.01 -16.42
N ALA A 241 16.61 10.08 -15.82
CA ALA A 241 15.30 9.66 -16.26
C ALA A 241 14.42 9.29 -15.06
N VAL A 242 13.11 9.25 -15.28
CA VAL A 242 12.09 8.91 -14.27
C VAL A 242 11.11 7.88 -14.80
N ALA A 243 10.45 7.18 -13.88
CA ALA A 243 9.49 6.14 -14.19
C ALA A 243 8.15 6.69 -14.69
N GLY A 244 7.49 5.88 -15.51
CA GLY A 244 6.14 6.11 -15.98
C GLY A 244 5.62 4.96 -16.85
N CYS A 245 4.56 5.23 -17.60
CA CYS A 245 4.01 4.34 -18.61
C CYS A 245 3.83 5.08 -19.93
N PRO A 246 4.05 4.42 -21.08
CA PRO A 246 3.81 5.03 -22.37
C PRO A 246 2.34 5.38 -22.61
N PRO A 247 2.04 6.19 -23.63
CA PRO A 247 0.68 6.40 -24.11
C PRO A 247 -0.06 5.09 -24.39
N ASP A 248 -1.32 5.02 -23.93
CA ASP A 248 -2.19 3.88 -24.13
C ASP A 248 -3.64 4.32 -24.39
N ALA A 249 -4.59 3.37 -24.41
CA ALA A 249 -6.01 3.65 -24.61
C ALA A 249 -6.65 4.47 -23.44
N PHE A 250 -6.00 4.54 -22.29
CA PHE A 250 -6.47 5.24 -21.09
C PHE A 250 -5.85 6.64 -20.93
N SER A 251 -4.62 6.83 -21.44
CA SER A 251 -3.89 8.10 -21.39
C SER A 251 -3.16 8.37 -22.69
N ALA A 252 -3.62 9.37 -23.43
CA ALA A 252 -3.04 9.74 -24.74
C ALA A 252 -1.60 10.27 -24.64
N THR A 253 -1.17 10.76 -23.47
CA THR A 253 0.19 11.27 -23.19
C THR A 253 0.98 10.34 -22.26
N GLY A 254 0.45 9.16 -21.95
CA GLY A 254 1.02 8.24 -20.97
C GLY A 254 0.87 8.74 -19.54
N GLN A 255 1.58 8.09 -18.63
CA GLN A 255 1.61 8.45 -17.21
C GLN A 255 3.04 8.77 -16.79
N LEU A 256 3.29 9.99 -16.38
CA LEU A 256 4.55 10.44 -15.81
C LEU A 256 4.46 10.33 -14.28
N TRP A 257 5.12 9.32 -13.69
CA TRP A 257 5.08 9.11 -12.23
C TRP A 257 6.14 9.92 -11.48
N GLY A 258 7.26 10.23 -12.15
CA GLY A 258 8.32 11.06 -11.57
C GLY A 258 9.22 10.34 -10.55
N ASN A 259 9.05 9.04 -10.33
CA ASN A 259 9.90 8.25 -9.46
C ASN A 259 11.28 8.03 -10.11
N PRO A 260 12.39 8.06 -9.34
CA PRO A 260 13.72 7.76 -9.87
C PRO A 260 13.83 6.29 -10.27
N LEU A 261 14.61 6.03 -11.30
CA LEU A 261 14.91 4.68 -11.81
C LEU A 261 16.12 4.10 -11.08
N TYR A 262 16.13 2.78 -10.90
CA TYR A 262 17.22 2.08 -10.24
C TYR A 262 18.43 1.89 -11.15
N ARG A 263 19.62 1.95 -10.59
CA ARG A 263 20.85 1.45 -11.21
C ARG A 263 20.99 -0.05 -10.92
N TRP A 264 20.33 -0.86 -11.73
CA TRP A 264 20.29 -2.31 -11.53
C TRP A 264 21.67 -2.96 -11.62
N ASP A 265 22.61 -2.36 -12.35
CA ASP A 265 24.02 -2.76 -12.37
C ASP A 265 24.69 -2.61 -10.98
N VAL A 266 24.44 -1.51 -10.30
CA VAL A 266 24.97 -1.25 -8.95
C VAL A 266 24.30 -2.19 -7.94
N HIS A 267 22.97 -2.31 -7.98
CA HIS A 267 22.25 -3.24 -7.11
C HIS A 267 22.76 -4.68 -7.25
N LYS A 268 22.97 -5.15 -8.48
CA LYS A 268 23.53 -6.48 -8.75
C LYS A 268 24.94 -6.63 -8.17
N ASN A 269 25.82 -5.66 -8.41
CA ASN A 269 27.20 -5.67 -7.92
C ASN A 269 27.27 -5.67 -6.38
N GLN A 270 26.27 -5.09 -5.70
CA GLN A 270 26.10 -5.11 -4.25
C GLN A 270 25.31 -6.31 -3.73
N GLY A 271 25.03 -7.33 -4.58
CA GLY A 271 24.24 -8.50 -4.21
C GLY A 271 22.81 -8.18 -3.81
N TYR A 272 22.23 -7.12 -4.36
CA TYR A 272 20.87 -6.62 -4.06
C TYR A 272 20.62 -6.33 -2.58
N SER A 273 21.65 -5.96 -1.82
CA SER A 273 21.58 -5.79 -0.34
C SER A 273 20.48 -4.83 0.09
N TRP A 274 20.28 -3.72 -0.61
CA TRP A 274 19.21 -2.75 -0.31
C TRP A 274 17.81 -3.38 -0.52
N TRP A 275 17.61 -4.14 -1.61
CA TRP A 275 16.35 -4.86 -1.84
C TRP A 275 16.09 -5.94 -0.80
N ILE A 276 17.14 -6.66 -0.38
CA ILE A 276 17.05 -7.64 0.72
C ILE A 276 16.59 -6.95 2.00
N SER A 277 17.18 -5.79 2.35
CA SER A 277 16.80 -5.00 3.53
C SER A 277 15.35 -4.52 3.43
N ARG A 278 14.94 -3.99 2.26
CA ARG A 278 13.58 -3.54 1.99
C ARG A 278 12.56 -4.66 2.19
N ILE A 279 12.77 -5.82 1.56
CA ILE A 279 11.83 -6.94 1.66
C ILE A 279 11.82 -7.56 3.06
N LYS A 280 12.97 -7.65 3.77
CA LYS A 280 13.01 -8.06 5.17
C LYS A 280 12.14 -7.16 6.05
N THR A 281 12.26 -5.86 5.90
CA THR A 281 11.44 -4.89 6.65
C THR A 281 9.95 -5.05 6.33
N CYS A 282 9.60 -5.29 5.06
CA CYS A 282 8.21 -5.58 4.69
C CYS A 282 7.67 -6.81 5.42
N TYR A 283 8.46 -7.87 5.61
CA TYR A 283 7.98 -9.06 6.34
C TYR A 283 7.94 -8.90 7.86
N GLU A 284 8.62 -7.91 8.41
CA GLU A 284 8.34 -7.49 9.79
C GLU A 284 6.94 -6.85 9.91
N LEU A 285 6.53 -6.10 8.88
CA LEU A 285 5.25 -5.41 8.85
C LEU A 285 4.09 -6.29 8.36
N TYR A 286 4.31 -7.21 7.42
CA TYR A 286 3.27 -7.96 6.71
C TYR A 286 3.52 -9.46 6.76
N ASP A 287 2.50 -10.25 6.44
CA ASP A 287 2.59 -11.72 6.30
C ASP A 287 2.69 -12.13 4.82
N MET A 288 2.24 -11.27 3.93
CA MET A 288 2.30 -11.40 2.48
C MET A 288 2.46 -10.00 1.88
N LEU A 289 3.12 -9.89 0.74
CA LEU A 289 3.45 -8.61 0.13
C LEU A 289 2.92 -8.54 -1.30
N ARG A 290 2.08 -7.55 -1.61
CA ARG A 290 1.80 -7.16 -2.99
C ARG A 290 2.90 -6.22 -3.47
N ILE A 291 3.49 -6.51 -4.62
CA ILE A 291 4.41 -5.58 -5.28
C ILE A 291 3.68 -4.97 -6.46
N ASP A 292 3.50 -3.66 -6.37
CA ASP A 292 2.88 -2.85 -7.40
C ASP A 292 3.82 -2.67 -8.58
N HIS A 293 3.26 -2.71 -9.80
CA HIS A 293 3.97 -2.60 -11.08
C HIS A 293 5.08 -3.66 -11.28
N PHE A 294 4.75 -4.94 -11.05
CA PHE A 294 5.69 -6.06 -11.13
C PHE A 294 6.40 -6.16 -12.50
N ARG A 295 5.74 -5.74 -13.60
CA ARG A 295 6.39 -5.74 -14.92
C ARG A 295 7.69 -4.93 -14.97
N GLY A 296 7.84 -3.91 -14.13
CA GLY A 296 9.04 -3.07 -14.07
C GLY A 296 10.32 -3.82 -13.70
N PHE A 297 10.21 -5.06 -13.19
CA PHE A 297 11.37 -5.94 -12.99
C PHE A 297 11.82 -6.65 -14.26
N ASP A 298 10.96 -6.78 -15.27
CA ASP A 298 11.33 -7.27 -16.61
C ASP A 298 11.81 -6.12 -17.50
N GLU A 299 10.90 -5.16 -17.73
CA GLU A 299 11.15 -3.94 -18.49
C GLU A 299 10.44 -2.77 -17.84
N TYR A 300 11.12 -1.65 -17.70
CA TYR A 300 10.58 -0.41 -17.19
C TYR A 300 10.65 0.71 -18.22
N TYR A 301 9.71 1.64 -18.14
CA TYR A 301 9.64 2.76 -19.08
C TYR A 301 10.36 3.97 -18.51
N ALA A 302 11.46 4.36 -19.13
CA ALA A 302 12.33 5.47 -18.74
C ALA A 302 11.96 6.73 -19.52
N ILE A 303 11.58 7.78 -18.82
CA ILE A 303 11.21 9.07 -19.40
C ILE A 303 12.30 10.08 -19.06
N PRO A 304 12.86 10.85 -20.01
CA PRO A 304 13.88 11.86 -19.72
C PRO A 304 13.41 12.82 -18.61
N TYR A 305 14.28 13.07 -17.64
CA TYR A 305 13.93 13.97 -16.55
C TYR A 305 13.71 15.41 -17.06
N GLY A 306 12.58 15.99 -16.69
CA GLY A 306 12.17 17.33 -17.14
C GLY A 306 11.12 17.32 -18.25
N ASP A 307 10.83 16.17 -18.86
CA ASP A 307 9.73 16.06 -19.81
C ASP A 307 8.38 16.28 -19.13
N ALA A 308 7.46 16.94 -19.84
CA ALA A 308 6.13 17.25 -19.33
C ALA A 308 5.14 16.08 -19.44
N THR A 309 5.43 15.12 -20.31
CA THR A 309 4.58 13.95 -20.61
C THR A 309 5.42 12.68 -20.74
N ALA A 310 4.75 11.54 -20.81
CA ALA A 310 5.43 10.25 -20.98
C ALA A 310 5.52 9.79 -22.46
N GLU A 311 5.34 10.69 -23.42
CA GLU A 311 5.27 10.33 -24.85
C GLU A 311 6.60 9.86 -25.44
N PHE A 312 7.74 10.33 -24.91
CA PHE A 312 9.07 10.16 -25.50
C PHE A 312 10.02 9.31 -24.64
N GLY A 313 9.49 8.43 -23.81
CA GLY A 313 10.30 7.50 -23.04
C GLY A 313 10.72 6.27 -23.83
N GLU A 314 11.62 5.49 -23.24
CA GLU A 314 12.15 4.25 -23.81
C GLU A 314 12.00 3.08 -22.83
N TRP A 315 11.88 1.85 -23.38
CA TRP A 315 11.87 0.65 -22.56
C TRP A 315 13.30 0.19 -22.26
N GLU A 316 13.60 0.03 -20.98
CA GLU A 316 14.86 -0.49 -20.47
C GLU A 316 14.67 -1.81 -19.72
N LYS A 317 15.72 -2.65 -19.70
CA LYS A 317 15.70 -3.95 -19.04
C LYS A 317 15.82 -3.83 -17.53
N GLY A 318 14.92 -4.49 -16.81
CA GLY A 318 14.98 -4.69 -15.37
C GLY A 318 15.92 -5.83 -14.96
N PRO A 319 15.99 -6.15 -13.65
CA PRO A 319 16.86 -7.20 -13.10
C PRO A 319 16.36 -8.62 -13.42
N GLY A 320 15.13 -8.77 -13.88
CA GLY A 320 14.52 -10.05 -14.19
C GLY A 320 14.42 -10.99 -12.99
N ILE A 321 14.50 -12.28 -13.26
CA ILE A 321 14.37 -13.34 -12.26
C ILE A 321 15.53 -13.36 -11.24
N GLU A 322 16.71 -12.88 -11.62
CA GLU A 322 17.92 -12.90 -10.80
C GLU A 322 17.74 -12.21 -9.43
N LEU A 323 16.99 -11.10 -9.40
CA LEU A 323 16.65 -10.42 -8.15
C LEU A 323 15.88 -11.37 -7.21
N PHE A 324 14.83 -12.02 -7.71
CA PHE A 324 13.96 -12.87 -6.90
C PHE A 324 14.67 -14.15 -6.47
N GLU A 325 15.49 -14.75 -7.32
CA GLU A 325 16.35 -15.87 -6.95
C GLU A 325 17.32 -15.50 -5.83
N THR A 326 17.93 -14.31 -5.90
CA THR A 326 18.83 -13.80 -4.86
C THR A 326 18.07 -13.57 -3.54
N LEU A 327 16.89 -12.97 -3.60
CA LEU A 327 16.03 -12.77 -2.42
C LEU A 327 15.62 -14.11 -1.79
N GLU A 328 15.17 -15.09 -2.59
CA GLU A 328 14.77 -16.41 -2.10
C GLU A 328 15.95 -17.21 -1.52
N ASN A 329 17.14 -17.10 -2.11
CA ASN A 329 18.35 -17.72 -1.57
C ASN A 329 18.73 -17.17 -0.19
N GLN A 330 18.46 -15.90 0.08
CA GLN A 330 18.77 -15.25 1.36
C GLN A 330 17.67 -15.40 2.42
N MET A 331 16.41 -15.46 1.99
CA MET A 331 15.25 -15.31 2.89
C MET A 331 14.33 -16.54 2.89
N GLY A 332 14.55 -17.49 1.98
CA GLY A 332 13.62 -18.58 1.72
C GLY A 332 12.45 -18.14 0.85
N LYS A 333 11.40 -18.96 0.82
CA LYS A 333 10.24 -18.71 -0.03
C LYS A 333 9.55 -17.39 0.32
N LEU A 334 9.33 -16.58 -0.71
CA LEU A 334 8.73 -15.26 -0.60
C LEU A 334 7.20 -15.31 -0.82
N PRO A 335 6.37 -14.93 0.16
CA PRO A 335 4.93 -14.79 -0.01
C PRO A 335 4.59 -13.46 -0.71
N ILE A 336 4.87 -13.40 -2.02
CA ILE A 336 4.64 -12.23 -2.87
C ILE A 336 3.40 -12.43 -3.73
N LEU A 337 2.61 -11.37 -3.93
CA LEU A 337 1.60 -11.19 -4.98
C LEU A 337 2.17 -10.21 -6.00
N ALA A 338 2.21 -10.60 -7.26
CA ALA A 338 2.69 -9.75 -8.34
C ALA A 338 1.52 -8.98 -8.96
N GLU A 339 1.63 -7.65 -8.98
CA GLU A 339 0.68 -6.85 -9.78
C GLU A 339 1.14 -6.86 -11.24
N ASP A 340 0.44 -7.66 -12.04
CA ASP A 340 0.67 -7.93 -13.45
C ASP A 340 -0.47 -7.38 -14.33
N LEU A 341 -1.03 -6.24 -13.97
CA LEU A 341 -2.11 -5.60 -14.72
C LEU A 341 -1.59 -4.84 -15.95
N GLY A 342 -2.48 -4.61 -16.91
CA GLY A 342 -2.17 -3.89 -18.14
C GLY A 342 -1.65 -4.79 -19.27
N PHE A 343 -0.89 -4.20 -20.20
CA PHE A 343 -0.35 -4.93 -21.35
C PHE A 343 0.87 -5.76 -20.93
N LEU A 344 0.77 -7.08 -21.07
CA LEU A 344 1.83 -8.02 -20.72
C LEU A 344 2.51 -8.56 -21.97
N THR A 345 3.83 -8.39 -22.04
CA THR A 345 4.68 -9.05 -23.04
C THR A 345 4.94 -10.51 -22.66
N ASP A 346 5.40 -11.33 -23.60
CA ASP A 346 5.77 -12.73 -23.33
C ASP A 346 6.88 -12.82 -22.28
N SER A 347 7.81 -11.85 -22.24
CA SER A 347 8.89 -11.81 -21.24
C SER A 347 8.36 -11.56 -19.83
N VAL A 348 7.39 -10.66 -19.65
CA VAL A 348 6.72 -10.43 -18.37
C VAL A 348 5.96 -11.66 -17.91
N ARG A 349 5.20 -12.32 -18.82
CA ARG A 349 4.51 -13.59 -18.51
C ARG A 349 5.49 -14.69 -18.10
N LYS A 350 6.66 -14.74 -18.77
CA LYS A 350 7.73 -15.67 -18.41
C LYS A 350 8.31 -15.35 -17.04
N LEU A 351 8.62 -14.09 -16.73
CA LEU A 351 9.11 -13.67 -15.42
C LEU A 351 8.14 -14.07 -14.30
N LEU A 352 6.84 -13.83 -14.50
CA LEU A 352 5.81 -14.22 -13.55
C LEU A 352 5.76 -15.75 -13.35
N ALA A 353 5.84 -16.52 -14.44
CA ALA A 353 5.85 -17.97 -14.38
C ALA A 353 7.11 -18.52 -13.67
N ASP A 354 8.29 -17.97 -13.99
CA ASP A 354 9.58 -18.37 -13.40
C ASP A 354 9.63 -18.04 -11.90
N SER A 355 9.06 -16.90 -11.47
CA SER A 355 8.98 -16.53 -10.05
C SER A 355 7.99 -17.39 -9.25
N GLY A 356 7.02 -18.02 -9.91
CA GLY A 356 5.94 -18.75 -9.27
C GLY A 356 4.99 -17.89 -8.42
N PHE A 357 5.08 -16.56 -8.51
CA PHE A 357 4.20 -15.67 -7.79
C PHE A 357 2.80 -15.64 -8.42
N PRO A 358 1.73 -15.57 -7.62
CA PRO A 358 0.39 -15.38 -8.14
C PRO A 358 0.24 -13.97 -8.73
N GLY A 359 -0.27 -13.91 -9.97
CA GLY A 359 -0.70 -12.68 -10.60
C GLY A 359 -2.11 -12.25 -10.19
N MET A 360 -2.50 -11.05 -10.59
CA MET A 360 -3.78 -10.44 -10.23
C MET A 360 -4.82 -10.60 -11.35
N LYS A 361 -6.06 -10.85 -10.97
CA LYS A 361 -7.24 -10.88 -11.86
C LYS A 361 -8.29 -9.90 -11.34
N VAL A 362 -8.65 -8.92 -12.16
CA VAL A 362 -9.59 -7.85 -11.80
C VAL A 362 -10.85 -7.98 -12.65
N LEU A 363 -11.98 -8.35 -12.04
CA LEU A 363 -13.23 -8.60 -12.75
C LEU A 363 -13.78 -7.38 -13.48
N GLN A 364 -13.49 -6.16 -13.02
CA GLN A 364 -13.89 -4.96 -13.74
C GLN A 364 -13.24 -4.81 -15.13
N PHE A 365 -12.15 -5.54 -15.39
CA PHE A 365 -11.52 -5.60 -16.73
C PHE A 365 -12.02 -6.74 -17.61
N ALA A 366 -12.92 -7.58 -17.08
CA ALA A 366 -13.37 -8.79 -17.78
C ALA A 366 -14.37 -8.54 -18.93
N PHE A 367 -15.12 -7.45 -18.86
CA PHE A 367 -16.29 -7.26 -19.73
C PHE A 367 -15.99 -6.27 -20.86
N ASP A 368 -15.20 -6.72 -21.84
CA ASP A 368 -14.96 -6.01 -23.10
C ASP A 368 -15.78 -6.67 -24.21
N SER A 369 -16.61 -5.88 -24.91
CA SER A 369 -17.45 -6.37 -26.01
C SER A 369 -16.69 -6.62 -27.31
N ARG A 370 -15.41 -6.21 -27.37
CA ARG A 370 -14.56 -6.24 -28.56
C ARG A 370 -13.67 -7.48 -28.61
N GLU A 371 -13.37 -8.09 -27.47
CA GLU A 371 -12.42 -9.19 -27.36
C GLU A 371 -12.77 -10.19 -26.25
N ASP A 372 -12.15 -11.37 -26.32
CA ASP A 372 -12.17 -12.36 -25.26
C ASP A 372 -11.12 -11.99 -24.20
N SER A 373 -11.56 -11.33 -23.14
CA SER A 373 -10.67 -10.76 -22.13
C SER A 373 -10.00 -11.83 -21.25
N ASP A 374 -8.69 -11.76 -21.07
CA ASP A 374 -7.90 -12.57 -20.14
C ASP A 374 -8.38 -12.48 -18.67
N TYR A 375 -9.24 -11.50 -18.37
CA TYR A 375 -9.85 -11.30 -17.06
C TYR A 375 -11.19 -12.01 -16.87
N LEU A 376 -11.67 -12.76 -17.86
CA LEU A 376 -12.84 -13.62 -17.69
C LEU A 376 -12.50 -14.84 -16.82
N PRO A 377 -13.35 -15.24 -15.87
CA PRO A 377 -13.04 -16.27 -14.88
C PRO A 377 -12.61 -17.63 -15.42
N TYR A 378 -13.01 -18.00 -16.64
CA TYR A 378 -12.61 -19.26 -17.26
C TYR A 378 -11.17 -19.27 -17.80
N HIS A 379 -10.51 -18.12 -17.87
CA HIS A 379 -9.09 -17.99 -18.20
C HIS A 379 -8.17 -17.99 -16.97
N TYR A 380 -8.72 -18.05 -15.74
CA TYR A 380 -7.91 -17.95 -14.55
C TYR A 380 -7.14 -19.22 -14.24
N ASP A 381 -5.89 -19.06 -13.82
CA ASP A 381 -5.12 -20.09 -13.15
C ASP A 381 -5.43 -20.12 -11.65
N ARG A 382 -5.22 -21.29 -11.02
CA ARG A 382 -5.39 -21.40 -9.56
C ARG A 382 -4.41 -20.54 -8.80
N ASN A 383 -3.15 -20.46 -9.26
CA ASN A 383 -2.13 -19.63 -8.66
C ASN A 383 -2.33 -18.15 -9.03
N SER A 384 -3.46 -17.59 -8.63
CA SER A 384 -3.81 -16.17 -8.86
C SER A 384 -4.61 -15.61 -7.70
N VAL A 385 -4.69 -14.29 -7.66
CA VAL A 385 -5.57 -13.55 -6.76
C VAL A 385 -6.62 -12.79 -7.57
N VAL A 386 -7.90 -13.00 -7.25
CA VAL A 386 -9.02 -12.32 -7.92
C VAL A 386 -9.57 -11.19 -7.06
N TYR A 387 -9.87 -10.07 -7.71
CA TYR A 387 -10.53 -8.89 -7.15
C TYR A 387 -11.82 -8.60 -7.92
N THR A 388 -12.81 -7.99 -7.27
CA THR A 388 -13.89 -7.30 -8.00
C THR A 388 -13.36 -6.04 -8.68
N GLY A 389 -12.61 -5.24 -7.97
CA GLY A 389 -11.81 -4.10 -8.36
C GLY A 389 -10.74 -3.86 -7.30
N THR A 390 -9.74 -3.03 -7.59
CA THR A 390 -8.68 -2.62 -6.64
C THR A 390 -9.02 -1.26 -6.02
N HIS A 391 -8.07 -0.67 -5.29
CA HIS A 391 -8.18 0.71 -4.77
C HIS A 391 -8.18 1.78 -5.90
N ASP A 392 -7.71 1.44 -7.10
CA ASP A 392 -7.65 2.33 -8.28
C ASP A 392 -8.92 2.28 -9.14
N ASN A 393 -9.76 1.29 -8.93
CA ASN A 393 -10.97 1.12 -9.70
C ASN A 393 -12.16 1.90 -9.10
N ALA A 394 -13.18 2.09 -9.91
CA ALA A 394 -14.50 2.48 -9.43
C ALA A 394 -15.00 1.45 -8.40
N THR A 395 -15.87 1.87 -7.47
CA THR A 395 -16.58 0.88 -6.65
C THR A 395 -17.44 0.00 -7.55
N THR A 396 -17.56 -1.29 -7.24
CA THR A 396 -18.38 -2.21 -8.05
C THR A 396 -19.83 -1.75 -8.16
N TYR A 397 -20.34 -1.03 -7.15
CA TYR A 397 -21.69 -0.44 -7.22
C TYR A 397 -21.83 0.62 -8.33
N SER A 398 -20.81 1.44 -8.56
CA SER A 398 -20.81 2.47 -9.61
C SER A 398 -20.26 1.98 -10.95
N PHE A 399 -19.46 0.93 -10.96
CA PHE A 399 -18.83 0.37 -12.15
C PHE A 399 -19.84 0.14 -13.30
N PHE A 400 -21.02 -0.42 -13.00
CA PHE A 400 -22.05 -0.67 -14.00
C PHE A 400 -22.67 0.59 -14.63
N ASP A 401 -22.45 1.77 -14.04
CA ASP A 401 -22.86 3.05 -14.63
C ASP A 401 -21.81 3.60 -15.59
N GLU A 402 -20.55 3.26 -15.37
CA GLU A 402 -19.41 3.73 -16.17
C GLU A 402 -19.19 2.89 -17.43
N LEU A 403 -19.70 1.65 -17.45
CA LEU A 403 -19.60 0.77 -18.61
C LEU A 403 -20.36 1.35 -19.82
N LYS A 404 -19.72 1.25 -20.99
CA LYS A 404 -20.40 1.42 -22.26
C LYS A 404 -21.56 0.43 -22.36
N LYS A 405 -22.57 0.75 -23.14
CA LYS A 405 -23.78 -0.06 -23.25
C LYS A 405 -23.48 -1.50 -23.67
N GLU A 406 -22.60 -1.66 -24.67
CA GLU A 406 -22.21 -2.95 -25.23
C GLU A 406 -21.49 -3.82 -24.17
N ASP A 407 -20.55 -3.25 -23.42
CA ASP A 407 -19.80 -3.94 -22.36
C ASP A 407 -20.72 -4.30 -21.18
N LYS A 408 -21.64 -3.39 -20.84
CA LYS A 408 -22.67 -3.65 -19.83
C LYS A 408 -23.59 -4.80 -20.23
N ASP A 409 -23.99 -4.88 -21.50
CA ASP A 409 -24.82 -5.96 -22.00
C ASP A 409 -24.05 -7.31 -21.98
N VAL A 410 -22.72 -7.31 -22.19
CA VAL A 410 -21.85 -8.48 -22.00
C VAL A 410 -21.86 -8.90 -20.55
N ALA A 411 -21.57 -7.98 -19.62
CA ALA A 411 -21.55 -8.26 -18.18
C ALA A 411 -22.88 -8.82 -17.67
N LEU A 412 -23.98 -8.22 -18.04
CA LEU A 412 -25.32 -8.67 -17.65
C LEU A 412 -25.63 -10.07 -18.18
N ARG A 413 -25.33 -10.37 -19.44
CA ARG A 413 -25.51 -11.71 -20.03
C ARG A 413 -24.64 -12.75 -19.35
N TYR A 414 -23.35 -12.41 -19.10
CA TYR A 414 -22.41 -13.30 -18.43
C TYR A 414 -22.90 -13.70 -17.03
N MET A 415 -23.47 -12.75 -16.29
CA MET A 415 -24.04 -12.99 -14.96
C MET A 415 -25.48 -13.52 -14.97
N ASN A 416 -26.07 -13.77 -16.15
CA ASN A 416 -27.47 -14.13 -16.31
C ASN A 416 -28.41 -13.12 -15.62
N ARG A 417 -28.24 -11.84 -15.91
CA ARG A 417 -29.03 -10.72 -15.36
C ARG A 417 -29.65 -9.88 -16.47
N SER A 418 -30.74 -9.21 -16.10
CA SER A 418 -31.39 -8.22 -16.97
C SER A 418 -30.98 -6.81 -16.61
N ARG A 419 -31.21 -5.84 -17.51
CA ARG A 419 -30.97 -4.42 -17.29
C ARG A 419 -31.82 -3.80 -16.17
N PHE A 420 -32.83 -4.50 -15.68
CA PHE A 420 -33.68 -4.09 -14.54
C PHE A 420 -33.14 -4.61 -13.18
N THR A 421 -32.05 -5.37 -13.17
CA THR A 421 -31.43 -5.85 -11.94
C THR A 421 -30.85 -4.68 -11.15
N SER A 422 -31.18 -4.59 -9.85
CA SER A 422 -30.68 -3.50 -9.00
C SER A 422 -29.15 -3.53 -8.86
N LYS A 423 -28.52 -2.36 -8.75
CA LYS A 423 -27.06 -2.23 -8.57
C LYS A 423 -26.54 -3.02 -7.37
N LYS A 424 -27.24 -2.99 -6.23
CA LYS A 424 -26.88 -3.81 -5.06
C LYS A 424 -26.82 -5.30 -5.41
N LYS A 425 -27.77 -5.78 -6.20
CA LYS A 425 -27.78 -7.18 -6.64
C LYS A 425 -26.61 -7.46 -7.58
N LEU A 426 -26.34 -6.59 -8.56
CA LEU A 426 -25.21 -6.72 -9.48
C LEU A 426 -23.87 -6.71 -8.74
N THR A 427 -23.70 -5.84 -7.74
CA THR A 427 -22.50 -5.80 -6.88
C THR A 427 -22.27 -7.16 -6.21
N TRP A 428 -23.32 -7.72 -5.57
CA TRP A 428 -23.20 -9.02 -4.91
C TRP A 428 -23.05 -10.19 -5.89
N ASP A 429 -23.56 -10.08 -7.09
CA ASP A 429 -23.37 -11.08 -8.17
C ASP A 429 -21.91 -11.06 -8.65
N LEU A 430 -21.29 -9.87 -8.80
CA LEU A 430 -19.86 -9.77 -9.15
C LEU A 430 -18.96 -10.30 -8.03
N ILE A 431 -19.29 -10.02 -6.75
CA ILE A 431 -18.61 -10.62 -5.61
C ILE A 431 -18.74 -12.16 -5.64
N ALA A 432 -19.95 -12.67 -5.93
CA ALA A 432 -20.18 -14.11 -6.04
C ALA A 432 -19.36 -14.74 -7.18
N LEU A 433 -19.21 -14.04 -8.30
CA LEU A 433 -18.40 -14.48 -9.43
C LEU A 433 -16.90 -14.56 -9.03
N ALA A 434 -16.37 -13.54 -8.34
CA ALA A 434 -15.01 -13.56 -7.79
C ALA A 434 -14.81 -14.72 -6.81
N MET A 435 -15.73 -14.86 -5.85
CA MET A 435 -15.68 -15.93 -4.85
C MET A 435 -15.77 -17.33 -5.47
N GLY A 436 -16.53 -17.48 -6.56
CA GLY A 436 -16.72 -18.74 -7.29
C GLY A 436 -15.56 -19.11 -8.21
N SER A 437 -14.67 -18.19 -8.56
CA SER A 437 -13.56 -18.42 -9.47
C SER A 437 -12.59 -19.50 -8.96
N VAL A 438 -11.73 -19.99 -9.86
CA VAL A 438 -10.70 -21.01 -9.52
C VAL A 438 -9.51 -20.43 -8.74
N SER A 439 -9.33 -19.11 -8.75
CA SER A 439 -8.22 -18.44 -8.03
C SER A 439 -8.14 -18.88 -6.58
N ASP A 440 -6.95 -19.18 -6.11
CA ASP A 440 -6.74 -19.62 -4.72
C ASP A 440 -7.07 -18.49 -3.72
N LEU A 441 -6.79 -17.24 -4.06
CA LEU A 441 -7.10 -16.08 -3.22
C LEU A 441 -8.16 -15.19 -3.88
N CYS A 442 -9.10 -14.68 -3.07
CA CYS A 442 -10.11 -13.72 -3.48
C CYS A 442 -10.13 -12.55 -2.51
N ILE A 443 -9.86 -11.36 -2.98
CA ILE A 443 -9.86 -10.13 -2.17
C ILE A 443 -10.96 -9.20 -2.66
N ILE A 444 -11.79 -8.75 -1.75
CA ILE A 444 -12.92 -7.85 -2.06
C ILE A 444 -12.73 -6.53 -1.30
N PRO A 445 -12.81 -5.37 -1.97
CA PRO A 445 -12.84 -4.08 -1.29
C PRO A 445 -14.01 -3.96 -0.30
N ALA A 446 -13.79 -3.38 0.86
CA ALA A 446 -14.83 -3.18 1.86
C ALA A 446 -16.03 -2.39 1.30
N GLN A 447 -15.76 -1.43 0.41
CA GLN A 447 -16.79 -0.62 -0.27
C GLN A 447 -17.77 -1.47 -1.08
N ASP A 448 -17.28 -2.56 -1.69
CA ASP A 448 -18.10 -3.44 -2.50
C ASP A 448 -19.04 -4.28 -1.65
N TYR A 449 -18.56 -4.83 -0.53
CA TYR A 449 -19.43 -5.48 0.45
C TYR A 449 -20.51 -4.55 0.98
N LEU A 450 -20.16 -3.27 1.19
CA LEU A 450 -21.07 -2.23 1.66
C LEU A 450 -21.97 -1.67 0.53
N CYS A 451 -21.73 -2.03 -0.72
CA CYS A 451 -22.42 -1.50 -1.90
C CYS A 451 -22.39 0.04 -1.96
N LEU A 452 -21.24 0.65 -1.75
CA LEU A 452 -21.08 2.10 -1.73
C LEU A 452 -20.82 2.65 -3.15
N PRO A 453 -21.30 3.87 -3.45
CA PRO A 453 -21.02 4.56 -4.70
C PRO A 453 -19.60 5.11 -4.77
N ASN A 454 -19.21 5.68 -5.92
CA ASN A 454 -17.87 6.26 -6.16
C ASN A 454 -17.46 7.39 -5.22
N SER A 455 -18.38 7.96 -4.43
CA SER A 455 -17.98 8.82 -3.31
C SER A 455 -17.15 8.08 -2.24
N ALA A 456 -17.11 6.74 -2.30
CA ALA A 456 -16.26 5.88 -1.48
C ALA A 456 -15.04 5.33 -2.24
N ARG A 457 -14.77 5.77 -3.46
CA ARG A 457 -13.57 5.38 -4.22
C ARG A 457 -12.32 5.88 -3.49
N ILE A 458 -11.26 5.07 -3.49
CA ILE A 458 -10.00 5.39 -2.81
C ILE A 458 -9.15 6.30 -3.69
N ASN A 459 -8.91 5.87 -4.93
CA ASN A 459 -8.03 6.56 -5.87
C ASN A 459 -8.63 6.60 -7.28
N THR A 460 -8.38 7.70 -7.96
CA THR A 460 -8.60 7.83 -9.40
C THR A 460 -7.25 8.12 -10.04
N PRO A 461 -6.63 7.14 -10.71
CA PRO A 461 -5.32 7.30 -11.32
C PRO A 461 -5.24 8.52 -12.24
N SER A 462 -4.05 9.10 -12.36
CA SER A 462 -3.78 10.29 -13.18
C SER A 462 -4.56 11.56 -12.78
N THR A 463 -5.05 11.64 -11.54
CA THR A 463 -5.70 12.84 -11.01
C THR A 463 -4.96 13.38 -9.77
N LEU A 464 -4.88 14.71 -9.66
CA LEU A 464 -4.34 15.38 -8.49
C LEU A 464 -5.47 15.80 -7.54
N GLY A 465 -5.30 15.49 -6.26
CA GLY A 465 -6.27 15.83 -5.21
C GLY A 465 -7.53 14.95 -5.21
N GLY A 466 -8.25 14.99 -4.10
CA GLY A 466 -9.50 14.21 -3.93
C GLY A 466 -9.32 12.73 -3.62
N ASN A 467 -8.13 12.17 -3.81
CA ASN A 467 -7.80 10.77 -3.59
C ASN A 467 -7.43 10.48 -2.12
N TRP A 468 -7.45 9.19 -1.72
CA TRP A 468 -6.97 8.66 -0.44
C TRP A 468 -7.74 9.16 0.80
N LYS A 469 -8.89 9.79 0.60
CA LYS A 469 -9.63 10.48 1.67
C LYS A 469 -10.78 9.67 2.25
N TRP A 470 -11.31 8.69 1.52
CA TRP A 470 -12.49 7.97 1.98
C TRP A 470 -12.27 7.24 3.30
N ARG A 471 -13.26 7.33 4.19
CA ARG A 471 -13.29 6.62 5.47
C ARG A 471 -14.58 5.85 5.63
N MET A 472 -14.46 4.62 6.12
CA MET A 472 -15.61 3.79 6.48
C MET A 472 -16.31 4.41 7.70
N ALA A 473 -17.63 4.49 7.67
CA ALA A 473 -18.40 4.94 8.83
C ALA A 473 -18.37 3.88 9.94
N GLY A 474 -18.40 4.32 11.20
CA GLY A 474 -18.47 3.42 12.35
C GLY A 474 -19.73 2.57 12.34
N GLY A 475 -19.60 1.27 12.63
CA GLY A 475 -20.72 0.35 12.79
C GLY A 475 -21.36 -0.16 11.49
N VAL A 476 -20.91 0.27 10.29
CA VAL A 476 -21.49 -0.19 9.02
C VAL A 476 -21.04 -1.60 8.61
N PHE A 477 -19.85 -2.01 9.03
CA PHE A 477 -19.35 -3.38 8.85
C PHE A 477 -19.83 -4.22 10.03
N ASP A 478 -21.15 -4.38 10.13
CA ASP A 478 -21.85 -4.96 11.28
C ASP A 478 -21.92 -6.49 11.27
N ASP A 479 -22.43 -7.07 12.35
CA ASP A 479 -22.57 -8.53 12.48
C ASP A 479 -23.46 -9.15 11.39
N LYS A 480 -24.49 -8.42 10.93
CA LYS A 480 -25.38 -8.90 9.85
C LYS A 480 -24.63 -8.98 8.52
N LEU A 481 -23.80 -7.99 8.23
CA LEU A 481 -22.93 -8.01 7.04
C LEU A 481 -21.88 -9.12 7.16
N CYS A 482 -21.23 -9.25 8.33
CA CYS A 482 -20.27 -10.31 8.60
C CYS A 482 -20.89 -11.71 8.39
N GLU A 483 -22.10 -11.94 8.88
CA GLU A 483 -22.80 -13.21 8.68
C GLU A 483 -23.09 -13.49 7.19
N LYS A 484 -23.52 -12.47 6.45
CA LYS A 484 -23.76 -12.57 5.00
C LYS A 484 -22.49 -12.95 4.25
N ILE A 485 -21.37 -12.26 4.55
CA ILE A 485 -20.05 -12.55 3.96
C ILE A 485 -19.62 -13.98 4.32
N ARG A 486 -19.75 -14.38 5.60
CA ARG A 486 -19.38 -15.73 6.07
C ARG A 486 -20.17 -16.83 5.34
N LYS A 487 -21.47 -16.65 5.14
CA LYS A 487 -22.29 -17.59 4.38
C LYS A 487 -21.79 -17.77 2.95
N MET A 488 -21.41 -16.67 2.28
CA MET A 488 -20.84 -16.68 0.95
C MET A 488 -19.46 -17.34 0.93
N THR A 489 -18.57 -16.98 1.88
CA THR A 489 -17.24 -17.56 2.05
C THR A 489 -17.32 -19.09 2.21
N LYS A 490 -18.28 -19.56 3.04
CA LYS A 490 -18.54 -20.99 3.22
C LYS A 490 -19.05 -21.66 1.95
N LEU A 491 -20.01 -21.04 1.26
CA LEU A 491 -20.64 -21.58 0.04
C LEU A 491 -19.61 -21.83 -1.05
N TYR A 492 -18.63 -20.94 -1.21
CA TYR A 492 -17.59 -21.04 -2.23
C TYR A 492 -16.31 -21.75 -1.75
N GLY A 493 -16.35 -22.45 -0.61
CA GLY A 493 -15.22 -23.26 -0.11
C GLY A 493 -13.99 -22.44 0.27
N ARG A 494 -14.16 -21.19 0.73
CA ARG A 494 -13.07 -20.28 1.14
C ARG A 494 -12.96 -20.11 2.66
N LEU A 495 -13.83 -20.77 3.44
CA LEU A 495 -13.79 -20.71 4.89
C LEU A 495 -12.66 -21.58 5.44
N LYS A 496 -11.78 -21.03 6.28
CA LYS A 496 -10.66 -21.75 6.91
C LYS A 496 -11.21 -22.94 7.74
N GLY A 497 -10.59 -24.13 7.59
CA GLY A 497 -11.00 -25.33 8.31
C GLY A 497 -12.03 -26.22 7.60
N GLN A 498 -12.55 -25.85 6.45
CA GLN A 498 -13.22 -26.78 5.55
C GLN A 498 -12.17 -27.55 4.73
N SER A 499 -11.55 -28.60 5.33
CA SER A 499 -11.04 -29.69 4.50
C SER A 499 -12.26 -30.31 3.82
N ALA A 500 -12.17 -30.55 2.50
CA ALA A 500 -13.07 -31.52 1.89
C ALA A 500 -12.97 -32.79 2.75
N SER A 501 -14.02 -33.10 3.49
CA SER A 501 -14.21 -34.45 3.98
C SER A 501 -14.22 -35.29 2.69
N ALA A 502 -13.17 -36.08 2.51
CA ALA A 502 -13.21 -37.20 1.62
C ALA A 502 -14.24 -38.17 2.26
N ASP A 503 -15.51 -37.86 2.06
CA ASP A 503 -16.55 -38.86 2.27
C ASP A 503 -16.45 -39.82 1.09
N THR A 504 -15.73 -40.88 1.33
CA THR A 504 -15.85 -42.16 0.65
C THR A 504 -17.32 -42.53 0.52
N HIS A 505 -17.79 -42.55 -0.70
CA HIS A 505 -18.90 -43.39 -1.13
C HIS A 505 -18.44 -44.30 -2.27
#